data_ac35a0fa233cf5b0aaba24cefa950364
#
_entry.id   ac35a0fa233cf5b0aaba24cefa950364
#
_cell.length_a   1.000
_cell.length_b   1.000
_cell.length_c   1.000
_cell.angle_alpha   90.00
_cell.angle_beta   90.00
_cell.angle_gamma   90.00
#
_symmetry.space_group_name_H-M   'P 1'
#
loop_
_entity.id
_entity.type
_entity.pdbx_description
1 polymer ?
#
loop_
_entity_poly.entity_id
_entity_poly.type
_entity_poly.pdbx_seq_one_letter_code
_entity_poly.pdbx_strand_id
1 'polypeptide(L)'
;MDTSRYRKIIYWLLPLLGIGFCLWYVKNATCDVVYSDYIRLVNSYLPDVYDPGRFFVPDVLTRIPINYLCRIINVELFGFSVTLERVLGVISLGLAGWVFGIYCKNKRIGIGWFALLMAVMFSLNKWEMLTNGSGWSHFFAFACFYYHELVLDRVWAGEEKTRDRLKLLVLPWLIILGTAGPYCAIYAVTILMSYAFCMIRGRMRENEWDMRYIAYMACTLAPLLLYILSNSFAVEEHAGATGRSLMEILSDHPDFPIRFLLKSFAGILVGGEELQELVRQGVITDRFLYIIGLFVVCGYLFALWLNLRFRFYEKTLLPMMLLVGGGLNHILIFMSRYIFESESYALSSRYALQFQVGILGMVITFALAWNQGRKGYMRGNPGKDQGVCGNPGVSRHAQGSPESAGEVRTAQGVFRRCLIAVFCLAILSGNGYTTYHEIKKAPHREGNFE
;
A
#
# COMPACT_ATOMS: atom_id res chain seq x y z
N MET A 1 -28.23 14.69 18.86
CA MET A 1 -27.26 13.56 18.96
C MET A 1 -25.95 13.97 18.29
N ASP A 2 -24.83 13.87 18.99
CA ASP A 2 -23.51 14.40 18.52
C ASP A 2 -22.94 13.55 17.38
N THR A 3 -23.18 13.98 16.14
CA THR A 3 -22.70 13.35 14.90
C THR A 3 -21.17 13.21 14.86
N SER A 4 -20.45 14.04 15.61
CA SER A 4 -18.98 14.01 15.73
C SER A 4 -18.49 12.75 16.47
N ARG A 5 -19.20 12.31 17.51
CA ARG A 5 -18.86 11.14 18.32
C ARG A 5 -19.06 9.85 17.53
N TYR A 6 -20.17 9.71 16.78
CA TYR A 6 -20.43 8.54 15.93
C TYR A 6 -19.42 8.40 14.80
N ARG A 7 -19.02 9.51 14.18
CA ARG A 7 -17.96 9.47 13.15
C ARG A 7 -16.64 8.93 13.69
N LYS A 8 -16.27 9.26 14.93
CA LYS A 8 -15.04 8.77 15.56
C LYS A 8 -15.09 7.25 15.79
N ILE A 9 -16.25 6.73 16.20
CA ILE A 9 -16.45 5.30 16.45
C ILE A 9 -16.29 4.49 15.16
N ILE A 10 -16.81 4.98 14.03
CA ILE A 10 -16.74 4.26 12.75
C ILE A 10 -15.31 4.02 12.28
N TYR A 11 -14.37 4.97 12.50
CA TYR A 11 -12.96 4.78 12.15
C TYR A 11 -12.27 3.68 12.98
N TRP A 12 -12.83 3.28 14.11
CA TRP A 12 -12.37 2.15 14.93
C TRP A 12 -13.12 0.86 14.58
N LEU A 13 -14.39 0.96 14.30
CA LEU A 13 -15.28 -0.19 14.08
C LEU A 13 -15.03 -0.87 12.73
N LEU A 14 -14.80 -0.12 11.65
CA LEU A 14 -14.60 -0.71 10.32
C LEU A 14 -13.38 -1.66 10.25
N PRO A 15 -12.20 -1.35 10.81
CA PRO A 15 -11.12 -2.33 10.88
C PRO A 15 -11.49 -3.58 11.70
N LEU A 16 -12.26 -3.44 12.80
CA LEU A 16 -12.74 -4.60 13.58
C LEU A 16 -13.68 -5.50 12.76
N LEU A 17 -14.57 -4.89 11.98
CA LEU A 17 -15.44 -5.65 11.06
C LEU A 17 -14.61 -6.35 9.97
N GLY A 18 -13.57 -5.69 9.45
CA GLY A 18 -12.62 -6.30 8.51
C GLY A 18 -11.86 -7.48 9.12
N ILE A 19 -11.41 -7.37 10.38
CA ILE A 19 -10.80 -8.48 11.12
C ILE A 19 -11.80 -9.63 11.24
N GLY A 20 -13.02 -9.38 11.69
CA GLY A 20 -14.06 -10.39 11.83
C GLY A 20 -14.36 -11.10 10.49
N PHE A 21 -14.45 -10.33 9.41
CA PHE A 21 -14.63 -10.86 8.05
C PHE A 21 -13.46 -11.78 7.62
N CYS A 22 -12.22 -11.32 7.79
CA CYS A 22 -11.05 -12.13 7.40
C CYS A 22 -10.89 -13.38 8.29
N LEU A 23 -11.18 -13.30 9.59
CA LEU A 23 -11.18 -14.48 10.47
C LEU A 23 -12.25 -15.50 10.05
N TRP A 24 -13.45 -15.03 9.71
CA TRP A 24 -14.50 -15.89 9.17
C TRP A 24 -14.06 -16.54 7.86
N TYR A 25 -13.45 -15.79 6.94
CA TYR A 25 -12.94 -16.34 5.68
C TYR A 25 -11.84 -17.39 5.93
N VAL A 26 -10.82 -17.07 6.74
CA VAL A 26 -9.74 -18.00 7.08
C VAL A 26 -10.26 -19.30 7.66
N LYS A 27 -11.25 -19.23 8.57
CA LYS A 27 -11.88 -20.42 9.13
C LYS A 27 -12.52 -21.33 8.07
N ASN A 28 -13.10 -20.75 7.01
CA ASN A 28 -13.80 -21.51 5.97
C ASN A 28 -12.86 -21.93 4.81
N ALA A 29 -11.71 -21.30 4.66
CA ALA A 29 -10.80 -21.50 3.53
C ALA A 29 -9.53 -22.29 3.88
N THR A 30 -9.35 -22.68 5.13
CA THR A 30 -8.13 -23.36 5.59
C THR A 30 -8.46 -24.68 6.27
N CYS A 31 -7.64 -25.68 6.00
CA CYS A 31 -7.47 -26.88 6.81
C CYS A 31 -6.26 -26.72 7.73
N ASP A 32 -6.10 -27.63 8.70
CA ASP A 32 -4.98 -27.62 9.63
C ASP A 32 -3.73 -28.27 9.01
N VAL A 33 -3.32 -27.75 7.86
CA VAL A 33 -2.19 -28.23 7.06
C VAL A 33 -1.16 -27.12 6.85
N VAL A 34 0.10 -27.49 6.97
CA VAL A 34 1.24 -26.66 6.57
C VAL A 34 1.48 -26.86 5.07
N TYR A 35 1.46 -25.81 4.28
CA TYR A 35 1.65 -25.90 2.84
C TYR A 35 2.55 -24.79 2.27
N SER A 36 3.05 -25.02 1.04
CA SER A 36 3.84 -24.04 0.29
C SER A 36 5.13 -23.64 1.04
N ASP A 37 5.54 -22.39 0.93
CA ASP A 37 6.74 -21.85 1.58
C ASP A 37 6.73 -22.02 3.11
N TYR A 38 5.56 -22.21 3.72
CA TYR A 38 5.46 -22.44 5.15
C TYR A 38 6.08 -23.78 5.58
N ILE A 39 6.02 -24.81 4.73
CA ILE A 39 6.71 -26.10 4.98
C ILE A 39 8.21 -25.87 5.15
N ARG A 40 8.81 -25.08 4.25
CA ARG A 40 10.23 -24.75 4.32
C ARG A 40 10.57 -23.97 5.59
N LEU A 41 9.74 -22.97 5.92
CA LEU A 41 9.93 -22.18 7.14
C LEU A 41 9.85 -23.05 8.41
N VAL A 42 8.90 -23.98 8.46
CA VAL A 42 8.79 -24.93 9.58
C VAL A 42 10.04 -25.80 9.67
N ASN A 43 10.49 -26.36 8.57
CA ASN A 43 11.68 -27.25 8.54
C ASN A 43 12.97 -26.49 8.89
N SER A 44 13.10 -25.23 8.49
CA SER A 44 14.29 -24.41 8.76
C SER A 44 14.36 -23.90 10.20
N TYR A 45 13.20 -23.64 10.82
CA TYR A 45 13.15 -22.95 12.11
C TYR A 45 12.84 -23.85 13.30
N LEU A 46 11.95 -24.82 13.17
CA LEU A 46 11.50 -25.62 14.33
C LEU A 46 12.58 -26.47 14.97
N PRO A 47 13.50 -27.13 14.24
CA PRO A 47 14.52 -27.94 14.86
C PRO A 47 15.42 -27.15 15.82
N ASP A 48 15.68 -25.88 15.52
CA ASP A 48 16.63 -25.04 16.23
C ASP A 48 15.97 -23.77 16.79
N VAL A 49 14.70 -23.84 17.18
CA VAL A 49 13.89 -22.68 17.58
C VAL A 49 14.46 -21.93 18.79
N TYR A 50 15.27 -22.60 19.62
CA TYR A 50 15.90 -21.98 20.80
C TYR A 50 17.35 -21.55 20.57
N ASP A 51 17.94 -21.82 19.41
CA ASP A 51 19.29 -21.37 19.09
C ASP A 51 19.33 -19.85 18.78
N PRO A 52 19.95 -19.02 19.64
CA PRO A 52 20.07 -17.60 19.37
C PRO A 52 20.80 -17.28 18.08
N GLY A 53 21.71 -18.14 17.62
CA GLY A 53 22.42 -17.99 16.36
C GLY A 53 21.48 -17.96 15.15
N ARG A 54 20.37 -18.69 15.23
CA ARG A 54 19.37 -18.75 14.16
C ARG A 54 18.56 -17.45 13.97
N PHE A 55 18.46 -16.60 14.99
CA PHE A 55 17.82 -15.28 14.85
C PHE A 55 18.49 -14.40 13.79
N PHE A 56 19.73 -14.65 13.47
CA PHE A 56 20.52 -13.85 12.54
C PHE A 56 20.91 -14.60 11.26
N VAL A 57 20.55 -15.86 11.14
CA VAL A 57 20.77 -16.64 9.90
C VAL A 57 19.64 -16.33 8.92
N PRO A 58 19.92 -15.88 7.68
CA PRO A 58 18.91 -15.73 6.67
C PRO A 58 18.34 -17.10 6.28
N ASP A 59 17.02 -17.21 6.25
CA ASP A 59 16.35 -18.30 5.56
C ASP A 59 16.37 -17.97 4.07
N VAL A 60 16.80 -18.84 3.23
CA VAL A 60 16.98 -18.78 1.77
C VAL A 60 17.00 -17.38 1.14
N LEU A 61 16.16 -16.46 1.55
CA LEU A 61 16.02 -15.11 1.00
C LEU A 61 15.99 -13.99 2.03
N THR A 62 15.64 -14.26 3.28
CA THR A 62 15.26 -13.17 4.17
C THR A 62 15.30 -13.52 5.64
N ARG A 63 15.94 -12.62 6.39
CA ARG A 63 15.90 -12.66 7.83
C ARG A 63 14.63 -11.98 8.32
N ILE A 64 13.83 -12.66 9.12
CA ILE A 64 12.69 -12.08 9.83
C ILE A 64 12.78 -12.51 11.30
N PRO A 65 13.55 -11.81 12.15
CA PRO A 65 13.76 -12.19 13.56
C PRO A 65 12.47 -12.34 14.36
N ILE A 66 11.44 -11.56 14.04
CA ILE A 66 10.16 -11.65 14.73
C ILE A 66 9.47 -13.01 14.53
N ASN A 67 9.77 -13.72 13.45
CA ASN A 67 9.24 -15.06 13.21
C ASN A 67 9.80 -16.05 14.24
N TYR A 68 11.05 -15.93 14.64
CA TYR A 68 11.64 -16.78 15.68
C TYR A 68 10.95 -16.55 17.02
N LEU A 69 10.77 -15.29 17.41
CA LEU A 69 10.07 -14.94 18.64
C LEU A 69 8.65 -15.48 18.64
N CYS A 70 7.93 -15.29 17.53
CA CYS A 70 6.58 -15.82 17.37
C CYS A 70 6.56 -17.34 17.49
N ARG A 71 7.54 -18.05 16.94
CA ARG A 71 7.61 -19.51 16.98
C ARG A 71 7.93 -20.06 18.35
N ILE A 72 8.85 -19.44 19.08
CA ILE A 72 9.07 -19.80 20.48
C ILE A 72 7.75 -19.70 21.26
N ILE A 73 7.03 -18.59 21.12
CA ILE A 73 5.73 -18.39 21.77
C ILE A 73 4.72 -19.44 21.29
N ASN A 74 4.67 -19.71 19.99
CA ASN A 74 3.74 -20.68 19.41
C ASN A 74 3.99 -22.10 19.89
N VAL A 75 5.25 -22.52 19.96
CA VAL A 75 5.64 -23.86 20.45
C VAL A 75 5.33 -23.98 21.95
N GLU A 76 5.80 -23.03 22.76
CA GLU A 76 5.71 -23.12 24.23
C GLU A 76 4.28 -22.96 24.77
N LEU A 77 3.50 -22.05 24.19
CA LEU A 77 2.17 -21.72 24.75
C LEU A 77 1.01 -22.37 23.97
N PHE A 78 1.22 -22.75 22.70
CA PHE A 78 0.15 -23.22 21.82
C PHE A 78 0.41 -24.59 21.20
N GLY A 79 1.53 -25.26 21.54
CA GLY A 79 1.88 -26.58 21.01
C GLY A 79 2.03 -26.62 19.49
N PHE A 80 2.49 -25.50 18.90
CA PHE A 80 2.60 -25.27 17.47
C PHE A 80 1.24 -25.23 16.74
N SER A 81 0.55 -24.13 16.87
CA SER A 81 -0.74 -23.87 16.18
C SER A 81 -0.55 -23.01 14.92
N VAL A 82 -0.84 -23.56 13.76
CA VAL A 82 -0.89 -22.82 12.48
C VAL A 82 -1.97 -21.72 12.52
N THR A 83 -3.06 -21.97 13.24
CA THR A 83 -4.16 -21.02 13.42
C THR A 83 -3.70 -19.74 14.13
N LEU A 84 -2.78 -19.84 15.10
CA LEU A 84 -2.23 -18.67 15.80
C LEU A 84 -1.62 -17.68 14.81
N GLU A 85 -0.75 -18.15 13.92
CA GLU A 85 -0.04 -17.30 12.96
C GLU A 85 -1.02 -16.67 11.95
N ARG A 86 -2.05 -17.40 11.49
CA ARG A 86 -3.13 -16.87 10.64
C ARG A 86 -3.90 -15.75 11.35
N VAL A 87 -4.25 -15.94 12.62
CA VAL A 87 -4.93 -14.93 13.44
C VAL A 87 -4.04 -13.70 13.62
N LEU A 88 -2.75 -13.87 13.89
CA LEU A 88 -1.79 -12.77 13.97
C LEU A 88 -1.71 -11.97 12.66
N GLY A 89 -1.78 -12.66 11.50
CA GLY A 89 -1.83 -12.01 10.19
C GLY A 89 -3.05 -11.12 10.02
N VAL A 90 -4.23 -11.63 10.37
CA VAL A 90 -5.48 -10.85 10.28
C VAL A 90 -5.48 -9.68 11.26
N ILE A 91 -4.98 -9.86 12.50
CA ILE A 91 -4.84 -8.77 13.47
C ILE A 91 -3.88 -7.70 12.94
N SER A 92 -2.76 -8.11 12.35
CA SER A 92 -1.76 -7.21 11.76
C SER A 92 -2.35 -6.38 10.61
N LEU A 93 -3.18 -6.99 9.76
CA LEU A 93 -3.94 -6.28 8.73
C LEU A 93 -4.92 -5.27 9.35
N GLY A 94 -5.58 -5.64 10.46
CA GLY A 94 -6.42 -4.75 11.24
C GLY A 94 -5.67 -3.54 11.80
N LEU A 95 -4.43 -3.75 12.31
CA LEU A 95 -3.56 -2.65 12.77
C LEU A 95 -3.28 -1.65 11.64
N ALA A 96 -3.00 -2.13 10.43
CA ALA A 96 -2.86 -1.28 9.25
C ALA A 96 -4.15 -0.48 8.99
N GLY A 97 -5.33 -1.12 9.09
CA GLY A 97 -6.63 -0.45 8.98
C GLY A 97 -6.81 0.68 10.00
N TRP A 98 -6.38 0.49 11.24
CA TRP A 98 -6.44 1.54 12.27
C TRP A 98 -5.47 2.69 12.01
N VAL A 99 -4.29 2.43 11.45
CA VAL A 99 -3.36 3.50 11.02
C VAL A 99 -4.06 4.42 10.01
N PHE A 100 -4.73 3.85 9.00
CA PHE A 100 -5.53 4.63 8.04
C PHE A 100 -6.75 5.30 8.70
N GLY A 101 -7.38 4.66 9.69
CA GLY A 101 -8.46 5.26 10.47
C GLY A 101 -8.02 6.53 11.21
N ILE A 102 -6.82 6.49 11.84
CA ILE A 102 -6.21 7.65 12.50
C ILE A 102 -5.93 8.76 11.47
N TYR A 103 -5.35 8.42 10.33
CA TYR A 103 -5.07 9.36 9.26
C TYR A 103 -6.35 10.02 8.72
N CYS A 104 -7.34 9.22 8.34
CA CYS A 104 -8.62 9.70 7.79
C CYS A 104 -9.36 10.62 8.77
N LYS A 105 -9.35 10.27 10.06
CA LYS A 105 -9.91 11.10 11.13
C LYS A 105 -9.19 12.45 11.22
N ASN A 106 -7.85 12.45 11.23
CA ASN A 106 -7.05 13.67 11.38
C ASN A 106 -7.21 14.60 10.16
N LYS A 107 -7.17 14.04 8.95
CA LYS A 107 -7.32 14.80 7.68
C LYS A 107 -8.78 15.03 7.30
N ARG A 108 -9.76 14.65 8.14
CA ARG A 108 -11.21 14.82 7.94
C ARG A 108 -11.72 14.20 6.63
N ILE A 109 -11.13 13.07 6.23
CA ILE A 109 -11.61 12.28 5.10
C ILE A 109 -12.96 11.66 5.48
N GLY A 110 -13.94 11.69 4.56
CA GLY A 110 -15.30 11.20 4.82
C GLY A 110 -15.35 9.68 5.04
N ILE A 111 -16.37 9.21 5.78
CA ILE A 111 -16.56 7.79 6.13
C ILE A 111 -16.64 6.91 4.88
N GLY A 112 -17.33 7.36 3.80
CA GLY A 112 -17.42 6.57 2.56
C GLY A 112 -16.06 6.31 1.91
N TRP A 113 -15.13 7.27 1.96
CA TRP A 113 -13.76 7.08 1.49
C TRP A 113 -12.98 6.12 2.37
N PHE A 114 -13.19 6.20 3.69
CA PHE A 114 -12.57 5.26 4.61
C PHE A 114 -13.13 3.84 4.43
N ALA A 115 -14.43 3.70 4.17
CA ALA A 115 -15.03 2.41 3.86
C ALA A 115 -14.46 1.81 2.57
N LEU A 116 -14.22 2.63 1.52
CA LEU A 116 -13.55 2.19 0.30
C LEU A 116 -12.11 1.74 0.57
N LEU A 117 -11.35 2.48 1.40
CA LEU A 117 -10.01 2.05 1.84
C LEU A 117 -10.06 0.70 2.55
N MET A 118 -11.03 0.49 3.44
CA MET A 118 -11.20 -0.78 4.15
C MET A 118 -11.63 -1.90 3.20
N ALA A 119 -12.48 -1.63 2.21
CA ALA A 119 -12.86 -2.62 1.19
C ALA A 119 -11.64 -3.10 0.39
N VAL A 120 -10.70 -2.21 0.04
CA VAL A 120 -9.43 -2.59 -0.59
C VAL A 120 -8.51 -3.33 0.39
N MET A 121 -8.37 -2.80 1.62
CA MET A 121 -7.49 -3.36 2.65
C MET A 121 -7.85 -4.80 3.02
N PHE A 122 -9.14 -5.09 3.17
CA PHE A 122 -9.65 -6.41 3.57
C PHE A 122 -10.18 -7.24 2.40
N SER A 123 -9.93 -6.83 1.13
CA SER A 123 -10.27 -7.63 -0.04
C SER A 123 -9.52 -8.97 -0.04
N LEU A 124 -10.13 -10.00 -0.60
CA LEU A 124 -9.55 -11.33 -0.65
C LEU A 124 -8.57 -11.55 -1.83
N ASN A 125 -8.15 -10.48 -2.51
CA ASN A 125 -7.08 -10.55 -3.54
C ASN A 125 -5.78 -11.19 -3.01
N LYS A 126 -5.56 -11.15 -1.71
CA LYS A 126 -4.40 -11.68 -0.98
C LYS A 126 -4.71 -12.95 -0.18
N TRP A 127 -5.67 -13.73 -0.64
CA TRP A 127 -6.20 -14.89 0.09
C TRP A 127 -5.12 -15.87 0.52
N GLU A 128 -4.13 -16.14 -0.34
CA GLU A 128 -3.05 -17.07 -0.04
C GLU A 128 -2.22 -16.59 1.16
N MET A 129 -1.92 -15.30 1.25
CA MET A 129 -1.21 -14.73 2.39
C MET A 129 -2.05 -14.75 3.68
N LEU A 130 -3.38 -14.69 3.58
CA LEU A 130 -4.28 -14.79 4.73
C LEU A 130 -4.38 -16.21 5.26
N THR A 131 -4.36 -17.21 4.38
CA THR A 131 -4.54 -18.62 4.72
C THR A 131 -3.23 -19.33 5.05
N ASN A 132 -2.09 -18.80 4.58
CA ASN A 132 -0.76 -19.30 4.88
C ASN A 132 -0.22 -18.68 6.19
N GLY A 133 0.19 -19.53 7.15
CA GLY A 133 0.72 -19.05 8.43
C GLY A 133 1.94 -18.15 8.29
N SER A 134 2.78 -18.33 7.26
CA SER A 134 3.96 -17.47 7.03
C SER A 134 3.60 -16.01 6.67
N GLY A 135 2.35 -15.76 6.26
CA GLY A 135 1.90 -14.44 5.82
C GLY A 135 1.82 -13.38 6.91
N TRP A 136 1.72 -13.75 8.19
CA TRP A 136 1.48 -12.82 9.29
C TRP A 136 2.52 -11.72 9.41
N SER A 137 3.80 -12.06 9.26
CA SER A 137 4.90 -11.10 9.39
C SER A 137 4.89 -10.05 8.28
N HIS A 138 4.41 -10.42 7.09
CA HIS A 138 4.25 -9.49 5.97
C HIS A 138 3.17 -8.44 6.28
N PHE A 139 1.99 -8.87 6.76
CA PHE A 139 0.94 -7.94 7.20
C PHE A 139 1.42 -7.01 8.31
N PHE A 140 2.19 -7.56 9.27
CA PHE A 140 2.75 -6.77 10.37
C PHE A 140 3.79 -5.76 9.88
N ALA A 141 4.68 -6.14 8.96
CA ALA A 141 5.64 -5.24 8.35
C ALA A 141 4.95 -4.06 7.66
N PHE A 142 3.92 -4.32 6.85
CA PHE A 142 3.16 -3.24 6.18
C PHE A 142 2.41 -2.34 7.18
N ALA A 143 1.87 -2.88 8.26
CA ALA A 143 1.29 -2.06 9.33
C ALA A 143 2.34 -1.12 9.96
N CYS A 144 3.56 -1.61 10.16
CA CYS A 144 4.68 -0.80 10.66
C CYS A 144 5.12 0.27 9.64
N PHE A 145 5.16 -0.07 8.32
CA PHE A 145 5.46 0.91 7.26
C PHE A 145 4.45 2.05 7.27
N TYR A 146 3.17 1.75 7.21
CA TYR A 146 2.11 2.76 7.23
C TYR A 146 2.15 3.61 8.51
N TYR A 147 2.47 2.99 9.65
CA TYR A 147 2.62 3.74 10.90
C TYR A 147 3.80 4.72 10.85
N HIS A 148 4.95 4.31 10.33
CA HIS A 148 6.11 5.18 10.18
C HIS A 148 5.83 6.33 9.19
N GLU A 149 5.22 6.01 8.04
CA GLU A 149 4.79 7.02 7.06
C GLU A 149 3.78 8.01 7.66
N LEU A 150 2.85 7.55 8.49
CA LEU A 150 1.93 8.42 9.23
C LEU A 150 2.68 9.32 10.24
N VAL A 151 3.71 8.82 10.89
CA VAL A 151 4.54 9.63 11.81
C VAL A 151 5.27 10.73 11.04
N LEU A 152 5.87 10.39 9.89
CA LEU A 152 6.52 11.37 9.02
C LEU A 152 5.52 12.40 8.48
N ASP A 153 4.33 11.97 8.04
CA ASP A 153 3.27 12.87 7.58
C ASP A 153 2.87 13.90 8.64
N ARG A 154 2.76 13.47 9.91
CA ARG A 154 2.44 14.39 11.02
C ARG A 154 3.55 15.39 11.26
N VAL A 155 4.80 14.96 11.28
CA VAL A 155 5.96 15.85 11.48
C VAL A 155 6.03 16.87 10.35
N TRP A 156 5.85 16.43 9.11
CA TRP A 156 5.81 17.31 7.93
C TRP A 156 4.68 18.33 7.97
N ALA A 157 3.50 17.89 8.40
CA ALA A 157 2.31 18.74 8.49
C ALA A 157 2.33 19.71 9.69
N GLY A 158 3.32 19.64 10.58
CA GLY A 158 3.36 20.38 11.84
C GLY A 158 2.35 19.89 12.89
N GLU A 159 1.84 18.67 12.72
CA GLU A 159 0.86 18.00 13.62
C GLU A 159 1.56 16.98 14.55
N GLU A 160 2.86 17.18 14.82
CA GLU A 160 3.68 16.23 15.57
C GLU A 160 3.16 15.99 16.99
N LYS A 161 3.29 14.74 17.42
CA LYS A 161 3.01 14.32 18.81
C LYS A 161 4.30 14.12 19.58
N THR A 162 4.18 14.07 20.90
CA THR A 162 5.31 13.73 21.77
C THR A 162 6.02 12.47 21.26
N ARG A 163 7.34 12.55 21.13
CA ARG A 163 8.22 11.48 20.65
C ARG A 163 8.10 11.11 19.14
N ASP A 164 7.33 11.83 18.33
CA ASP A 164 7.25 11.49 16.89
C ASP A 164 8.64 11.61 16.21
N ARG A 165 9.44 12.62 16.58
CA ARG A 165 10.84 12.76 16.09
C ARG A 165 11.73 11.59 16.52
N LEU A 166 11.59 11.11 17.74
CA LEU A 166 12.31 9.93 18.23
C LEU A 166 11.88 8.67 17.46
N LYS A 167 10.59 8.54 17.14
CA LYS A 167 10.10 7.42 16.34
C LYS A 167 10.71 7.41 14.93
N LEU A 168 10.92 8.57 14.30
CA LEU A 168 11.59 8.63 12.99
C LEU A 168 13.05 8.13 13.03
N LEU A 169 13.74 8.19 14.19
CA LEU A 169 15.07 7.62 14.37
C LEU A 169 15.06 6.12 14.66
N VAL A 170 14.10 5.67 15.48
CA VAL A 170 14.09 4.30 16.03
C VAL A 170 13.35 3.31 15.15
N LEU A 171 12.21 3.72 14.55
CA LEU A 171 11.38 2.80 13.76
C LEU A 171 12.10 2.15 12.59
N PRO A 172 12.97 2.83 11.81
CA PRO A 172 13.70 2.18 10.73
C PRO A 172 14.53 0.98 11.20
N TRP A 173 15.18 1.08 12.36
CA TRP A 173 15.95 -0.02 12.95
C TRP A 173 15.07 -1.22 13.29
N LEU A 174 13.97 -0.99 14.00
CA LEU A 174 13.03 -2.05 14.39
C LEU A 174 12.34 -2.69 13.19
N ILE A 175 11.99 -1.87 12.19
CA ILE A 175 11.28 -2.34 11.00
C ILE A 175 12.22 -3.14 10.10
N ILE A 176 13.36 -2.57 9.71
CA ILE A 176 14.28 -3.17 8.74
C ILE A 176 14.93 -4.43 9.31
N LEU A 177 15.44 -4.35 10.54
CA LEU A 177 16.15 -5.47 11.14
C LEU A 177 15.23 -6.50 11.83
N GLY A 178 14.02 -6.08 12.21
CA GLY A 178 13.12 -6.92 13.01
C GLY A 178 11.99 -7.58 12.23
N THR A 179 11.35 -6.87 11.30
CA THR A 179 10.05 -7.30 10.79
C THR A 179 9.90 -7.35 9.27
N ALA A 180 10.68 -6.56 8.52
CA ALA A 180 10.35 -6.28 7.12
C ALA A 180 10.78 -7.36 6.12
N GLY A 181 11.84 -8.12 6.41
CA GLY A 181 12.35 -9.08 5.44
C GLY A 181 12.63 -8.43 4.07
N PRO A 182 12.21 -9.08 2.96
CA PRO A 182 12.49 -8.59 1.61
C PRO A 182 11.81 -7.26 1.26
N TYR A 183 10.76 -6.90 1.97
CA TYR A 183 10.00 -5.66 1.70
C TYR A 183 10.68 -4.41 2.25
N CYS A 184 11.75 -4.58 3.07
CA CYS A 184 12.49 -3.45 3.64
C CYS A 184 13.11 -2.55 2.58
N ALA A 185 13.48 -3.06 1.40
CA ALA A 185 14.11 -2.30 0.34
C ALA A 185 13.16 -1.19 -0.17
N ILE A 186 11.92 -1.51 -0.54
CA ILE A 186 10.95 -0.51 -1.03
C ILE A 186 10.55 0.45 0.07
N TYR A 187 10.33 -0.05 1.29
CA TYR A 187 10.08 0.81 2.44
C TYR A 187 11.23 1.82 2.65
N ALA A 188 12.48 1.34 2.71
CA ALA A 188 13.63 2.21 2.93
C ALA A 188 13.82 3.22 1.81
N VAL A 189 13.70 2.82 0.54
CA VAL A 189 13.77 3.73 -0.61
C VAL A 189 12.68 4.79 -0.53
N THR A 190 11.43 4.41 -0.27
CA THR A 190 10.30 5.33 -0.16
C THR A 190 10.52 6.37 0.95
N ILE A 191 10.98 5.92 2.12
CA ILE A 191 11.24 6.80 3.26
C ILE A 191 12.45 7.71 3.01
N LEU A 192 13.55 7.18 2.43
CA LEU A 192 14.71 7.98 2.07
C LEU A 192 14.37 9.08 1.05
N MET A 193 13.60 8.73 0.02
CA MET A 193 13.10 9.71 -0.95
C MET A 193 12.22 10.77 -0.28
N SER A 194 11.39 10.36 0.68
CA SER A 194 10.51 11.27 1.41
C SER A 194 11.30 12.21 2.32
N TYR A 195 12.33 11.73 3.01
CA TYR A 195 13.23 12.58 3.81
C TYR A 195 14.02 13.56 2.93
N ALA A 196 14.55 13.09 1.81
CA ALA A 196 15.24 13.95 0.85
C ALA A 196 14.30 15.04 0.30
N PHE A 197 13.06 14.66 -0.05
CA PHE A 197 12.03 15.61 -0.47
C PHE A 197 11.73 16.64 0.63
N CYS A 198 11.53 16.22 1.89
CA CYS A 198 11.29 17.13 3.02
C CYS A 198 12.44 18.10 3.21
N MET A 199 13.68 17.61 3.17
CA MET A 199 14.89 18.43 3.31
C MET A 199 15.01 19.49 2.19
N ILE A 200 14.87 19.07 0.93
CA ILE A 200 14.96 19.96 -0.24
C ILE A 200 13.81 20.99 -0.19
N ARG A 201 12.60 20.54 0.08
CA ARG A 201 11.42 21.42 0.11
C ARG A 201 11.46 22.39 1.30
N GLY A 202 11.95 21.94 2.46
CA GLY A 202 12.21 22.79 3.63
C GLY A 202 13.21 23.90 3.27
N ARG A 203 14.32 23.54 2.63
CA ARG A 203 15.32 24.51 2.14
C ARG A 203 14.72 25.55 1.21
N MET A 204 13.85 25.14 0.29
CA MET A 204 13.18 26.05 -0.65
C MET A 204 12.17 26.99 0.02
N ARG A 205 11.62 26.63 1.19
CA ARG A 205 10.61 27.43 1.91
C ARG A 205 11.22 28.34 2.95
N GLU A 206 12.21 27.87 3.71
CA GLU A 206 12.75 28.52 4.90
C GLU A 206 14.18 29.06 4.67
N ASN A 207 14.76 28.77 3.50
CA ASN A 207 16.13 29.11 3.13
C ASN A 207 17.21 28.51 4.07
N GLU A 208 16.84 27.49 4.87
CA GLU A 208 17.71 26.78 5.80
C GLU A 208 17.62 25.26 5.59
N TRP A 209 18.76 24.56 5.83
CA TRP A 209 18.78 23.10 5.79
C TRP A 209 18.35 22.53 7.13
N ASP A 210 17.28 21.74 7.16
CA ASP A 210 16.93 20.99 8.35
C ASP A 210 17.78 19.72 8.46
N MET A 211 18.89 19.82 9.20
CA MET A 211 19.86 18.74 9.38
C MET A 211 19.29 17.50 10.07
N ARG A 212 18.12 17.59 10.70
CA ARG A 212 17.43 16.44 11.32
C ARG A 212 17.10 15.37 10.29
N TYR A 213 16.76 15.76 9.05
CA TYR A 213 16.47 14.80 7.98
C TYR A 213 17.71 13.99 7.57
N ILE A 214 18.93 14.52 7.71
CA ILE A 214 20.16 13.75 7.50
C ILE A 214 20.29 12.65 8.55
N ALA A 215 19.97 12.96 9.82
CA ALA A 215 19.97 11.95 10.88
C ALA A 215 18.91 10.85 10.62
N TYR A 216 17.71 11.23 10.17
CA TYR A 216 16.67 10.26 9.79
C TYR A 216 17.07 9.38 8.61
N MET A 217 17.71 9.96 7.59
CA MET A 217 18.27 9.21 6.44
C MET A 217 19.38 8.25 6.90
N ALA A 218 20.30 8.69 7.75
CA ALA A 218 21.36 7.84 8.28
C ALA A 218 20.80 6.68 9.11
N CYS A 219 19.79 6.95 9.98
CA CYS A 219 19.10 5.93 10.75
C CYS A 219 18.25 4.95 9.92
N THR A 220 17.96 5.28 8.66
CA THR A 220 17.30 4.36 7.72
C THR A 220 18.33 3.59 6.89
N LEU A 221 19.38 4.28 6.43
CA LEU A 221 20.43 3.67 5.59
C LEU A 221 21.28 2.67 6.36
N ALA A 222 21.65 2.96 7.60
CA ALA A 222 22.49 2.08 8.40
C ALA A 222 21.88 0.68 8.61
N PRO A 223 20.63 0.52 9.10
CA PRO A 223 20.02 -0.80 9.22
C PRO A 223 19.77 -1.46 7.86
N LEU A 224 19.52 -0.71 6.78
CA LEU A 224 19.39 -1.26 5.44
C LEU A 224 20.72 -1.87 4.97
N LEU A 225 21.83 -1.19 5.16
CA LEU A 225 23.16 -1.71 4.81
C LEU A 225 23.50 -2.97 5.65
N LEU A 226 23.18 -2.96 6.94
CA LEU A 226 23.34 -4.15 7.79
C LEU A 226 22.49 -5.31 7.30
N TYR A 227 21.26 -5.06 6.88
CA TYR A 227 20.37 -6.08 6.31
C TYR A 227 20.95 -6.65 5.01
N ILE A 228 21.40 -5.81 4.08
CA ILE A 228 22.00 -6.22 2.81
C ILE A 228 23.27 -7.04 3.07
N LEU A 229 24.16 -6.57 3.93
CA LEU A 229 25.37 -7.29 4.30
C LEU A 229 25.05 -8.66 4.91
N SER A 230 24.03 -8.76 5.76
CA SER A 230 23.63 -10.02 6.35
C SER A 230 23.04 -11.01 5.34
N ASN A 231 22.35 -10.49 4.31
CA ASN A 231 21.78 -11.32 3.24
C ASN A 231 22.83 -11.79 2.21
N SER A 232 23.96 -11.10 2.08
CA SER A 232 25.02 -11.52 1.15
C SER A 232 25.63 -12.89 1.47
N PHE A 233 25.36 -13.42 2.66
CA PHE A 233 25.76 -14.77 3.08
C PHE A 233 24.65 -15.83 2.86
N ALA A 234 23.47 -15.43 2.35
CA ALA A 234 22.41 -16.38 2.03
C ALA A 234 22.70 -17.06 0.70
N VAL A 235 22.53 -18.38 0.66
CA VAL A 235 22.61 -19.16 -0.59
C VAL A 235 21.19 -19.24 -1.15
N GLU A 236 20.97 -18.60 -2.31
CA GLU A 236 19.69 -18.62 -2.99
C GLU A 236 19.71 -19.60 -4.15
N GLU A 237 18.93 -20.66 -4.04
CA GLU A 237 18.58 -21.50 -5.18
C GLU A 237 17.07 -21.41 -5.41
N HIS A 238 16.68 -20.80 -6.51
CA HIS A 238 15.29 -20.76 -6.93
C HIS A 238 15.01 -21.93 -7.89
N ALA A 239 14.26 -22.91 -7.43
CA ALA A 239 13.78 -23.98 -8.29
C ALA A 239 12.97 -23.41 -9.44
N GLY A 240 13.36 -23.75 -10.68
CA GLY A 240 12.70 -23.28 -11.89
C GLY A 240 13.20 -21.94 -12.44
N ALA A 241 14.23 -21.32 -11.84
CA ALA A 241 14.90 -20.17 -12.44
C ALA A 241 15.72 -20.60 -13.67
N THR A 242 15.67 -19.77 -14.73
CA THR A 242 16.34 -20.09 -16.00
C THR A 242 17.86 -19.86 -15.98
N GLY A 243 18.36 -19.17 -14.95
CA GLY A 243 19.77 -18.77 -14.84
C GLY A 243 20.19 -17.66 -15.81
N ARG A 244 19.28 -17.15 -16.63
CA ARG A 244 19.54 -16.07 -17.60
C ARG A 244 19.58 -14.71 -16.90
N SER A 245 20.47 -13.84 -17.39
CA SER A 245 20.52 -12.46 -16.95
C SER A 245 19.32 -11.65 -17.48
N LEU A 246 18.98 -10.56 -16.78
CA LEU A 246 17.91 -9.65 -17.23
C LEU A 246 18.20 -9.09 -18.65
N MET A 247 19.46 -8.81 -18.98
CA MET A 247 19.85 -8.26 -20.27
C MET A 247 19.63 -9.26 -21.41
N GLU A 248 19.91 -10.55 -21.20
CA GLU A 248 19.64 -11.61 -22.17
C GLU A 248 18.13 -11.76 -22.43
N ILE A 249 17.33 -11.75 -21.35
CA ILE A 249 15.87 -11.83 -21.47
C ILE A 249 15.32 -10.61 -22.22
N LEU A 250 15.81 -9.41 -21.93
CA LEU A 250 15.38 -8.18 -22.61
C LEU A 250 15.82 -8.12 -24.07
N SER A 251 16.93 -8.77 -24.43
CA SER A 251 17.37 -8.86 -25.83
C SER A 251 16.43 -9.72 -26.65
N ASP A 252 15.93 -10.83 -26.06
CA ASP A 252 15.02 -11.74 -26.76
C ASP A 252 13.56 -11.28 -26.70
N HIS A 253 13.15 -10.69 -25.54
CA HIS A 253 11.78 -10.28 -25.26
C HIS A 253 11.74 -8.86 -24.66
N PRO A 254 11.98 -7.80 -25.45
CA PRO A 254 12.06 -6.42 -24.95
C PRO A 254 10.74 -5.89 -24.39
N ASP A 255 9.62 -6.48 -24.75
CA ASP A 255 8.28 -6.14 -24.26
C ASP A 255 7.86 -6.86 -22.96
N PHE A 256 8.64 -7.86 -22.53
CA PHE A 256 8.34 -8.66 -21.32
C PHE A 256 8.14 -7.82 -20.05
N PRO A 257 8.97 -6.80 -19.73
CA PRO A 257 8.74 -5.95 -18.55
C PRO A 257 7.40 -5.22 -18.60
N ILE A 258 7.04 -4.67 -19.76
CA ILE A 258 5.80 -3.91 -19.94
C ILE A 258 4.60 -4.85 -19.77
N ARG A 259 4.63 -6.03 -20.37
CA ARG A 259 3.56 -7.02 -20.23
C ARG A 259 3.41 -7.49 -18.79
N PHE A 260 4.52 -7.81 -18.11
CA PHE A 260 4.53 -8.18 -16.70
C PHE A 260 3.92 -7.09 -15.83
N LEU A 261 4.39 -5.84 -15.97
CA LEU A 261 3.89 -4.72 -15.19
C LEU A 261 2.40 -4.45 -15.44
N LEU A 262 1.94 -4.47 -16.69
CA LEU A 262 0.52 -4.28 -16.96
C LEU A 262 -0.34 -5.38 -16.34
N LYS A 263 0.09 -6.65 -16.37
CA LYS A 263 -0.60 -7.74 -15.67
C LYS A 263 -0.62 -7.52 -14.16
N SER A 264 0.48 -7.07 -13.56
CA SER A 264 0.53 -6.80 -12.11
C SER A 264 -0.43 -5.68 -11.69
N PHE A 265 -0.56 -4.63 -12.52
CA PHE A 265 -1.56 -3.57 -12.30
C PHE A 265 -3.00 -4.08 -12.52
N ALA A 266 -3.23 -4.99 -13.46
CA ALA A 266 -4.55 -5.61 -13.63
C ALA A 266 -4.94 -6.45 -12.40
N GLY A 267 -3.99 -7.26 -11.91
CA GLY A 267 -4.20 -8.18 -10.78
C GLY A 267 -4.56 -7.52 -9.46
N ILE A 268 -4.28 -6.24 -9.27
CA ILE A 268 -4.71 -5.54 -8.05
C ILE A 268 -6.13 -4.96 -8.16
N LEU A 269 -6.61 -4.72 -9.37
CA LEU A 269 -7.97 -4.24 -9.57
C LEU A 269 -8.98 -5.40 -9.42
N VAL A 270 -8.72 -6.47 -10.17
CA VAL A 270 -9.45 -7.75 -10.09
C VAL A 270 -8.41 -8.80 -9.75
N GLY A 271 -8.59 -9.60 -8.71
CA GLY A 271 -7.61 -10.58 -8.24
C GLY A 271 -6.92 -11.33 -9.38
N GLY A 272 -5.58 -11.39 -9.33
CA GLY A 272 -4.81 -11.90 -10.46
C GLY A 272 -5.14 -13.35 -10.82
N GLU A 273 -5.38 -14.20 -9.83
CA GLU A 273 -5.78 -15.59 -10.06
C GLU A 273 -7.19 -15.71 -10.68
N GLU A 274 -8.10 -14.81 -10.31
CA GLU A 274 -9.42 -14.72 -10.95
C GLU A 274 -9.29 -14.35 -12.44
N LEU A 275 -8.39 -13.39 -12.74
CA LEU A 275 -8.11 -13.02 -14.13
C LEU A 275 -7.50 -14.17 -14.92
N GLN A 276 -6.57 -14.92 -14.33
CA GLN A 276 -5.99 -16.11 -14.96
C GLN A 276 -7.07 -17.17 -15.24
N GLU A 277 -7.96 -17.38 -14.29
CA GLU A 277 -9.06 -18.33 -14.46
C GLU A 277 -10.02 -17.92 -15.59
N LEU A 278 -10.39 -16.64 -15.67
CA LEU A 278 -11.21 -16.11 -16.76
C LEU A 278 -10.53 -16.26 -18.14
N VAL A 279 -9.20 -16.10 -18.21
CA VAL A 279 -8.43 -16.37 -19.44
C VAL A 279 -8.44 -17.85 -19.77
N ARG A 280 -8.22 -18.72 -18.79
CA ARG A 280 -8.24 -20.18 -18.97
C ARG A 280 -9.58 -20.70 -19.48
N GLN A 281 -10.67 -20.11 -18.97
CA GLN A 281 -12.04 -20.43 -19.40
C GLN A 281 -12.40 -19.82 -20.76
N GLY A 282 -11.53 -19.00 -21.36
CA GLY A 282 -11.80 -18.33 -22.64
C GLY A 282 -12.83 -17.18 -22.54
N VAL A 283 -13.19 -16.75 -21.32
CA VAL A 283 -14.12 -15.62 -21.12
C VAL A 283 -13.49 -14.30 -21.53
N ILE A 284 -12.20 -14.14 -21.24
CA ILE A 284 -11.39 -12.97 -21.64
C ILE A 284 -10.09 -13.44 -22.28
N THR A 285 -9.44 -12.54 -23.03
CA THR A 285 -8.13 -12.81 -23.64
C THR A 285 -7.02 -12.16 -22.80
N ASP A 286 -5.79 -12.66 -22.94
CA ASP A 286 -4.60 -12.06 -22.32
C ASP A 286 -4.44 -10.56 -22.67
N ARG A 287 -4.83 -10.16 -23.89
CA ARG A 287 -4.81 -8.76 -24.33
C ARG A 287 -5.72 -7.87 -23.48
N PHE A 288 -6.83 -8.42 -22.98
CA PHE A 288 -7.74 -7.67 -22.13
C PHE A 288 -7.12 -7.35 -20.76
N LEU A 289 -6.23 -8.22 -20.24
CA LEU A 289 -5.48 -7.95 -19.03
C LEU A 289 -4.59 -6.70 -19.16
N TYR A 290 -3.96 -6.53 -20.32
CA TYR A 290 -3.14 -5.33 -20.56
C TYR A 290 -3.99 -4.05 -20.60
N ILE A 291 -5.21 -4.14 -21.13
CA ILE A 291 -6.16 -2.99 -21.11
C ILE A 291 -6.56 -2.63 -19.67
N ILE A 292 -6.88 -3.63 -18.85
CA ILE A 292 -7.19 -3.41 -17.42
C ILE A 292 -5.97 -2.79 -16.73
N GLY A 293 -4.77 -3.35 -16.95
CA GLY A 293 -3.54 -2.82 -16.37
C GLY A 293 -3.26 -1.38 -16.78
N LEU A 294 -3.42 -1.05 -18.07
CA LEU A 294 -3.27 0.31 -18.58
C LEU A 294 -4.28 1.27 -17.92
N PHE A 295 -5.52 0.84 -17.74
CA PHE A 295 -6.54 1.63 -17.04
C PHE A 295 -6.08 1.96 -15.61
N VAL A 296 -5.53 0.99 -14.87
CA VAL A 296 -5.01 1.23 -13.52
C VAL A 296 -3.80 2.17 -13.53
N VAL A 297 -2.87 2.00 -14.49
CA VAL A 297 -1.73 2.92 -14.69
C VAL A 297 -2.22 4.34 -14.95
N CYS A 298 -3.24 4.53 -15.80
CA CYS A 298 -3.86 5.84 -16.01
C CYS A 298 -4.43 6.42 -14.70
N GLY A 299 -5.03 5.60 -13.86
CA GLY A 299 -5.49 5.99 -12.52
C GLY A 299 -4.35 6.44 -11.61
N TYR A 300 -3.21 5.75 -11.62
CA TYR A 300 -2.00 6.15 -10.90
C TYR A 300 -1.47 7.51 -11.37
N LEU A 301 -1.31 7.67 -12.68
CA LEU A 301 -0.84 8.92 -13.27
C LEU A 301 -1.80 10.08 -12.98
N PHE A 302 -3.10 9.81 -13.02
CA PHE A 302 -4.12 10.80 -12.67
C PHE A 302 -4.04 11.17 -11.18
N ALA A 303 -3.88 10.20 -10.27
CA ALA A 303 -3.70 10.48 -8.85
C ALA A 303 -2.41 11.28 -8.59
N LEU A 304 -1.30 10.92 -9.24
CA LEU A 304 -0.04 11.66 -9.15
C LEU A 304 -0.21 13.10 -9.65
N TRP A 305 -0.86 13.28 -10.80
CA TRP A 305 -1.17 14.60 -11.34
C TRP A 305 -2.03 15.42 -10.37
N LEU A 306 -3.04 14.84 -9.74
CA LEU A 306 -3.86 15.53 -8.73
C LEU A 306 -3.04 15.96 -7.51
N ASN A 307 -2.12 15.10 -7.02
CA ASN A 307 -1.23 15.45 -5.92
C ASN A 307 -0.36 16.66 -6.27
N LEU A 308 0.23 16.68 -7.46
CA LEU A 308 1.08 17.76 -7.94
C LEU A 308 0.24 19.04 -8.21
N ARG A 309 -0.88 18.90 -8.92
CA ARG A 309 -1.75 20.03 -9.33
C ARG A 309 -2.34 20.77 -8.15
N PHE A 310 -2.75 20.06 -7.08
CA PHE A 310 -3.32 20.65 -5.87
C PHE A 310 -2.31 20.80 -4.75
N ARG A 311 -1.06 20.43 -5.00
CA ARG A 311 0.05 20.52 -4.02
C ARG A 311 -0.31 19.87 -2.68
N PHE A 312 -0.93 18.68 -2.73
CA PHE A 312 -1.30 17.98 -1.49
C PHE A 312 -0.06 17.64 -0.66
N TYR A 313 1.07 17.36 -1.31
CA TYR A 313 2.37 17.11 -0.68
C TYR A 313 2.84 18.23 0.25
N GLU A 314 2.32 19.46 0.13
CA GLU A 314 2.64 20.56 1.05
C GLU A 314 1.94 20.42 2.41
N LYS A 315 0.82 19.66 2.47
CA LYS A 315 -0.03 19.48 3.66
C LYS A 315 -0.03 18.07 4.20
N THR A 316 0.25 17.10 3.36
CA THR A 316 0.25 15.67 3.69
C THR A 316 1.10 14.91 2.68
N LEU A 317 2.04 14.10 3.16
CA LEU A 317 2.94 13.29 2.34
C LEU A 317 2.41 11.88 2.11
N LEU A 318 1.59 11.36 3.01
CA LEU A 318 1.17 9.96 3.01
C LEU A 318 0.62 9.49 1.64
N PRO A 319 -0.29 10.23 0.95
CA PRO A 319 -0.79 9.78 -0.35
C PRO A 319 0.31 9.64 -1.41
N MET A 320 1.29 10.56 -1.39
CA MET A 320 2.42 10.52 -2.33
C MET A 320 3.36 9.36 -2.01
N MET A 321 3.68 9.13 -0.73
CA MET A 321 4.49 7.98 -0.29
C MET A 321 3.87 6.66 -0.71
N LEU A 322 2.55 6.50 -0.51
CA LEU A 322 1.84 5.29 -0.92
C LEU A 322 1.82 5.10 -2.44
N LEU A 323 1.65 6.17 -3.23
CA LEU A 323 1.72 6.09 -4.70
C LEU A 323 3.12 5.68 -5.16
N VAL A 324 4.16 6.33 -4.65
CA VAL A 324 5.54 6.01 -5.02
C VAL A 324 5.91 4.60 -4.57
N GLY A 325 5.69 4.26 -3.30
CA GLY A 325 5.97 2.94 -2.75
C GLY A 325 5.18 1.83 -3.46
N GLY A 326 3.91 2.09 -3.79
CA GLY A 326 3.08 1.16 -4.56
C GLY A 326 3.64 0.91 -5.96
N GLY A 327 4.02 1.96 -6.69
CA GLY A 327 4.67 1.83 -8.01
C GLY A 327 6.00 1.07 -7.94
N LEU A 328 6.83 1.38 -6.95
CA LEU A 328 8.10 0.68 -6.72
C LEU A 328 7.91 -0.79 -6.37
N ASN A 329 6.82 -1.16 -5.70
CA ASN A 329 6.51 -2.56 -5.41
C ASN A 329 6.27 -3.38 -6.70
N HIS A 330 5.60 -2.83 -7.71
CA HIS A 330 5.45 -3.50 -9.00
C HIS A 330 6.80 -3.76 -9.67
N ILE A 331 7.72 -2.78 -9.60
CA ILE A 331 9.09 -2.92 -10.13
C ILE A 331 9.87 -3.97 -9.31
N LEU A 332 9.79 -3.94 -7.98
CA LEU A 332 10.47 -4.92 -7.11
C LEU A 332 10.05 -6.34 -7.45
N ILE A 333 8.75 -6.60 -7.59
CA ILE A 333 8.25 -7.95 -7.92
C ILE A 333 8.73 -8.36 -9.31
N PHE A 334 8.71 -7.47 -10.31
CA PHE A 334 9.31 -7.75 -11.60
C PHE A 334 10.79 -8.15 -11.46
N MET A 335 11.60 -7.32 -10.76
CA MET A 335 13.03 -7.55 -10.55
C MET A 335 13.34 -8.84 -9.75
N SER A 336 12.40 -9.33 -8.96
CA SER A 336 12.55 -10.58 -8.21
C SER A 336 12.02 -11.81 -8.96
N ARG A 337 11.24 -11.63 -10.03
CA ARG A 337 10.52 -12.71 -10.73
C ARG A 337 10.85 -12.82 -12.22
N TYR A 338 11.61 -11.90 -12.81
CA TYR A 338 12.03 -11.98 -14.20
C TYR A 338 12.78 -13.28 -14.52
N ILE A 339 13.50 -13.85 -13.54
CA ILE A 339 14.27 -15.09 -13.65
C ILE A 339 13.44 -16.33 -14.01
N PHE A 340 12.13 -16.28 -13.84
CA PHE A 340 11.21 -17.35 -14.24
C PHE A 340 10.65 -17.18 -15.66
N GLU A 341 10.95 -16.09 -16.33
CA GLU A 341 10.49 -15.75 -17.70
C GLU A 341 8.98 -15.95 -17.92
N SER A 342 8.18 -15.81 -16.87
CA SER A 342 6.73 -16.02 -16.91
C SER A 342 5.97 -14.82 -16.35
N GLU A 343 5.05 -14.29 -17.19
CA GLU A 343 4.17 -13.18 -16.80
C GLU A 343 3.10 -13.59 -15.76
N SER A 344 2.86 -14.90 -15.57
CA SER A 344 1.87 -15.41 -14.63
C SER A 344 2.20 -15.04 -13.18
N TYR A 345 3.49 -14.91 -12.84
CA TYR A 345 3.92 -14.45 -11.52
C TYR A 345 3.40 -13.05 -11.17
N ALA A 346 3.15 -12.19 -12.16
CA ALA A 346 2.58 -10.86 -11.94
C ALA A 346 1.15 -10.91 -11.37
N LEU A 347 0.45 -12.03 -11.56
CA LEU A 347 -0.94 -12.23 -11.17
C LEU A 347 -1.10 -13.05 -9.88
N SER A 348 0.01 -13.44 -9.21
CA SER A 348 -0.05 -14.21 -7.97
C SER A 348 -0.66 -13.39 -6.83
N SER A 349 -1.58 -14.00 -6.07
CA SER A 349 -2.21 -13.43 -4.88
C SER A 349 -1.21 -13.09 -3.77
N ARG A 350 -0.03 -13.71 -3.76
CA ARG A 350 1.06 -13.43 -2.81
C ARG A 350 1.53 -11.98 -2.85
N TYR A 351 1.46 -11.32 -4.02
CA TYR A 351 1.96 -9.95 -4.20
C TYR A 351 0.87 -8.89 -4.07
N ALA A 352 -0.38 -9.30 -3.90
CA ALA A 352 -1.50 -8.36 -3.80
C ALA A 352 -1.35 -7.38 -2.60
N LEU A 353 -0.70 -7.80 -1.51
CA LEU A 353 -0.40 -6.93 -0.37
C LEU A 353 0.51 -5.76 -0.74
N GLN A 354 1.54 -6.01 -1.57
CA GLN A 354 2.45 -4.96 -2.05
C GLN A 354 1.77 -4.06 -3.07
N PHE A 355 1.05 -4.65 -4.02
CA PHE A 355 0.40 -3.91 -5.09
C PHE A 355 -0.73 -3.00 -4.60
N GLN A 356 -1.44 -3.39 -3.54
CA GLN A 356 -2.53 -2.57 -2.98
C GLN A 356 -2.05 -1.22 -2.41
N VAL A 357 -0.77 -1.08 -2.04
CA VAL A 357 -0.23 0.14 -1.44
C VAL A 357 -0.55 1.37 -2.28
N GLY A 358 -0.33 1.28 -3.58
CA GLY A 358 -0.61 2.40 -4.48
C GLY A 358 -2.11 2.66 -4.69
N ILE A 359 -2.94 1.62 -4.67
CA ILE A 359 -4.41 1.79 -4.72
C ILE A 359 -4.90 2.56 -3.48
N LEU A 360 -4.35 2.27 -2.30
CA LEU A 360 -4.64 3.04 -1.09
C LEU A 360 -4.23 4.50 -1.26
N GLY A 361 -3.07 4.77 -1.84
CA GLY A 361 -2.60 6.12 -2.19
C GLY A 361 -3.53 6.84 -3.18
N MET A 362 -4.01 6.14 -4.21
CA MET A 362 -4.99 6.66 -5.17
C MET A 362 -6.30 7.05 -4.47
N VAL A 363 -6.87 6.16 -3.66
CA VAL A 363 -8.15 6.41 -2.96
C VAL A 363 -8.04 7.62 -2.04
N ILE A 364 -6.94 7.75 -1.27
CA ILE A 364 -6.71 8.90 -0.40
C ILE A 364 -6.58 10.19 -1.24
N THR A 365 -5.82 10.15 -2.32
CA THR A 365 -5.66 11.30 -3.23
C THR A 365 -7.00 11.73 -3.81
N PHE A 366 -7.82 10.79 -4.26
CA PHE A 366 -9.15 11.04 -4.78
C PHE A 366 -10.07 11.65 -3.72
N ALA A 367 -10.02 11.15 -2.48
CA ALA A 367 -10.77 11.71 -1.36
C ALA A 367 -10.40 13.17 -1.08
N LEU A 368 -9.11 13.51 -1.11
CA LEU A 368 -8.62 14.87 -0.93
C LEU A 368 -9.06 15.79 -2.08
N ALA A 369 -8.92 15.30 -3.33
CA ALA A 369 -9.28 16.07 -4.53
C ALA A 369 -10.80 16.28 -4.65
N TRP A 370 -11.60 15.31 -4.23
CA TRP A 370 -13.07 15.43 -4.19
C TRP A 370 -13.53 16.61 -3.33
N ASN A 371 -12.92 16.77 -2.16
CA ASN A 371 -13.26 17.80 -1.19
C ASN A 371 -12.81 19.21 -1.62
N GLN A 372 -11.80 19.34 -2.47
CA GLN A 372 -11.32 20.65 -2.96
C GLN A 372 -12.40 21.40 -3.77
N GLY A 373 -13.25 20.71 -4.51
CA GLY A 373 -14.33 21.32 -5.27
C GLY A 373 -15.47 21.90 -4.41
N ARG A 374 -15.68 21.38 -3.18
CA ARG A 374 -16.69 21.91 -2.25
C ARG A 374 -16.28 23.22 -1.59
N LYS A 375 -14.98 23.38 -1.27
CA LYS A 375 -14.48 24.62 -0.64
C LYS A 375 -14.45 25.80 -1.61
N GLY A 376 -14.28 25.57 -2.92
CA GLY A 376 -14.35 26.60 -3.95
C GLY A 376 -15.76 27.16 -4.13
N TYR A 377 -16.78 26.31 -4.00
CA TYR A 377 -18.18 26.73 -4.14
C TYR A 377 -18.69 27.58 -2.95
N MET A 378 -18.19 27.31 -1.73
CA MET A 378 -18.56 28.11 -0.54
C MET A 378 -17.80 29.43 -0.42
N ARG A 379 -16.70 29.66 -1.16
CA ARG A 379 -15.96 30.92 -1.21
C ARG A 379 -16.42 31.85 -2.33
N GLY A 380 -17.31 31.40 -3.19
CA GLY A 380 -17.83 32.13 -4.37
C GLY A 380 -19.10 32.96 -4.13
N ASN A 381 -19.38 33.40 -2.91
CA ASN A 381 -20.42 34.40 -2.66
C ASN A 381 -19.79 35.64 -1.99
N PRO A 382 -19.16 36.57 -2.76
CA PRO A 382 -18.72 37.85 -2.23
C PRO A 382 -19.86 38.87 -2.42
N GLY A 383 -20.91 38.69 -1.66
CA GLY A 383 -22.06 39.58 -1.75
C GLY A 383 -22.77 39.73 -0.44
N LYS A 384 -22.06 40.26 0.60
CA LYS A 384 -22.63 40.98 1.73
C LYS A 384 -21.49 41.29 2.72
N ASP A 385 -20.78 42.36 2.41
CA ASP A 385 -20.11 43.25 3.34
C ASP A 385 -19.33 44.29 2.50
N GLN A 386 -19.99 45.35 2.09
CA GLN A 386 -19.33 46.60 1.72
C GLN A 386 -20.23 47.78 2.03
N GLY A 387 -20.02 48.35 3.18
CA GLY A 387 -20.05 49.77 3.31
C GLY A 387 -18.63 50.24 3.55
N VAL A 388 -18.17 51.17 2.75
CA VAL A 388 -17.38 52.35 3.02
C VAL A 388 -16.44 52.72 1.85
N CYS A 389 -16.82 53.81 1.20
CA CYS A 389 -16.05 54.93 0.58
C CYS A 389 -14.74 54.74 -0.17
N GLY A 390 -14.74 55.18 -1.44
CA GLY A 390 -13.79 56.21 -1.91
C GLY A 390 -12.61 55.74 -2.77
N ASN A 391 -12.69 55.82 -4.09
CA ASN A 391 -12.06 56.78 -5.00
C ASN A 391 -12.13 56.33 -6.48
N PRO A 392 -12.48 57.17 -7.43
CA PRO A 392 -12.54 56.84 -8.84
C PRO A 392 -11.23 57.21 -9.55
N GLY A 393 -10.71 56.31 -10.34
CA GLY A 393 -9.67 56.64 -11.29
C GLY A 393 -8.65 55.51 -11.53
N VAL A 394 -8.88 54.71 -12.51
CA VAL A 394 -8.01 54.27 -13.60
C VAL A 394 -8.74 53.15 -14.37
N SER A 395 -9.24 53.49 -15.52
CA SER A 395 -9.75 52.55 -16.53
C SER A 395 -8.58 51.70 -17.08
N ARG A 396 -8.65 50.38 -16.95
CA ARG A 396 -7.98 49.43 -17.83
C ARG A 396 -9.00 48.51 -18.44
N HIS A 397 -9.19 48.67 -19.72
CA HIS A 397 -9.88 47.71 -20.57
C HIS A 397 -9.16 46.38 -20.56
N ALA A 398 -9.79 45.32 -20.02
CA ALA A 398 -9.56 43.96 -20.37
C ALA A 398 -10.94 43.27 -20.32
N GLN A 399 -11.61 43.31 -21.46
CA GLN A 399 -12.85 42.56 -21.70
C GLN A 399 -12.49 41.06 -21.84
N GLY A 400 -12.67 40.34 -20.78
CA GLY A 400 -12.93 38.92 -20.79
C GLY A 400 -14.10 38.70 -19.83
N SER A 401 -15.26 38.29 -20.35
CA SER A 401 -16.47 38.16 -19.57
C SER A 401 -16.26 37.21 -18.36
N PRO A 402 -16.59 37.62 -17.13
CA PRO A 402 -16.44 36.80 -15.92
C PRO A 402 -17.26 35.50 -15.94
N GLU A 403 -18.30 35.42 -16.74
CA GLU A 403 -19.20 34.27 -16.88
C GLU A 403 -18.52 33.05 -17.54
N SER A 404 -17.77 33.23 -18.63
CA SER A 404 -17.08 32.13 -19.32
C SER A 404 -16.00 31.46 -18.46
N ALA A 405 -15.31 32.21 -17.63
CA ALA A 405 -14.31 31.69 -16.70
C ALA A 405 -14.94 30.88 -15.54
N GLY A 406 -16.14 31.25 -15.12
CA GLY A 406 -16.92 30.52 -14.10
C GLY A 406 -17.44 29.17 -14.61
N GLU A 407 -17.99 29.14 -15.84
CA GLU A 407 -18.52 27.95 -16.48
C GLU A 407 -17.41 26.92 -16.79
N VAL A 408 -16.26 27.34 -17.31
CA VAL A 408 -15.11 26.45 -17.57
C VAL A 408 -14.57 25.83 -16.28
N ARG A 409 -14.50 26.59 -15.18
CA ARG A 409 -14.08 26.06 -13.87
C ARG A 409 -15.07 25.06 -13.30
N THR A 410 -16.37 25.23 -13.53
CA THR A 410 -17.42 24.30 -13.11
C THR A 410 -17.35 23.00 -13.93
N ALA A 411 -17.21 23.08 -15.24
CA ALA A 411 -17.10 21.93 -16.13
C ALA A 411 -15.86 21.06 -15.81
N GLN A 412 -14.69 21.67 -15.60
CA GLN A 412 -13.48 20.96 -15.18
C GLN A 412 -13.64 20.28 -13.81
N GLY A 413 -14.36 20.91 -12.90
CA GLY A 413 -14.65 20.32 -11.59
C GLY A 413 -15.56 19.10 -11.67
N VAL A 414 -16.57 19.12 -12.55
CA VAL A 414 -17.48 18.00 -12.82
C VAL A 414 -16.72 16.86 -13.48
N PHE A 415 -15.99 17.13 -14.57
CA PHE A 415 -15.20 16.11 -15.28
C PHE A 415 -14.23 15.36 -14.35
N ARG A 416 -13.48 16.09 -13.52
CA ARG A 416 -12.61 15.50 -12.52
C ARG A 416 -13.35 14.54 -11.58
N ARG A 417 -14.53 14.96 -11.07
CA ARG A 417 -15.33 14.10 -10.19
C ARG A 417 -15.85 12.86 -10.90
N CYS A 418 -16.25 12.98 -12.15
CA CYS A 418 -16.66 11.84 -12.96
C CYS A 418 -15.52 10.84 -13.11
N LEU A 419 -14.29 11.29 -13.44
CA LEU A 419 -13.13 10.41 -13.52
C LEU A 419 -12.82 9.72 -12.18
N ILE A 420 -12.82 10.48 -11.08
CA ILE A 420 -12.63 9.92 -9.73
C ILE A 420 -13.69 8.85 -9.45
N ALA A 421 -14.96 9.12 -9.77
CA ALA A 421 -16.05 8.17 -9.56
C ALA A 421 -15.85 6.88 -10.39
N VAL A 422 -15.42 6.99 -11.65
CA VAL A 422 -15.14 5.84 -12.52
C VAL A 422 -14.06 4.95 -11.91
N PHE A 423 -12.92 5.52 -11.50
CA PHE A 423 -11.86 4.76 -10.86
C PHE A 423 -12.30 4.13 -9.53
N CYS A 424 -13.03 4.85 -8.70
CA CYS A 424 -13.53 4.31 -7.42
C CYS A 424 -14.52 3.17 -7.62
N LEU A 425 -15.43 3.29 -8.61
CA LEU A 425 -16.36 2.22 -8.96
C LEU A 425 -15.62 1.00 -9.51
N ALA A 426 -14.62 1.19 -10.36
CA ALA A 426 -13.80 0.08 -10.88
C ALA A 426 -13.06 -0.64 -9.74
N ILE A 427 -12.43 0.12 -8.82
CA ILE A 427 -11.73 -0.44 -7.66
C ILE A 427 -12.71 -1.25 -6.77
N LEU A 428 -13.87 -0.67 -6.46
CA LEU A 428 -14.86 -1.33 -5.62
C LEU A 428 -15.43 -2.58 -6.30
N SER A 429 -15.79 -2.48 -7.58
CA SER A 429 -16.38 -3.60 -8.33
C SER A 429 -15.38 -4.74 -8.52
N GLY A 430 -14.12 -4.43 -8.89
CA GLY A 430 -13.08 -5.45 -9.09
C GLY A 430 -12.74 -6.18 -7.78
N ASN A 431 -12.48 -5.45 -6.70
CA ASN A 431 -12.20 -6.06 -5.39
C ASN A 431 -13.42 -6.80 -4.83
N GLY A 432 -14.64 -6.28 -5.07
CA GLY A 432 -15.89 -6.94 -4.69
C GLY A 432 -16.11 -8.24 -5.44
N TYR A 433 -15.88 -8.23 -6.76
CA TYR A 433 -15.95 -9.43 -7.62
C TYR A 433 -15.01 -10.53 -7.12
N THR A 434 -13.73 -10.19 -6.92
CA THR A 434 -12.74 -11.14 -6.40
C THR A 434 -13.14 -11.68 -5.03
N THR A 435 -13.53 -10.80 -4.11
CA THR A 435 -13.95 -11.20 -2.76
C THR A 435 -15.14 -12.17 -2.83
N TYR A 436 -16.13 -11.92 -3.68
CA TYR A 436 -17.27 -12.79 -3.86
C TYR A 436 -16.87 -14.18 -4.39
N HIS A 437 -16.00 -14.24 -5.41
CA HIS A 437 -15.54 -15.50 -5.98
C HIS A 437 -14.66 -16.27 -5.00
N GLU A 438 -13.78 -15.60 -4.25
CA GLU A 438 -12.95 -16.22 -3.24
C GLU A 438 -13.76 -16.82 -2.08
N ILE A 439 -14.85 -16.16 -1.65
CA ILE A 439 -15.78 -16.72 -0.67
C ILE A 439 -16.42 -18.03 -1.18
N LYS A 440 -16.76 -18.09 -2.46
CA LYS A 440 -17.32 -19.32 -3.05
C LYS A 440 -16.31 -20.45 -3.17
N LYS A 441 -15.04 -20.14 -3.44
CA LYS A 441 -13.94 -21.12 -3.53
C LYS A 441 -13.49 -21.61 -2.15
N ALA A 442 -13.68 -20.84 -1.09
CA ALA A 442 -13.18 -21.13 0.25
C ALA A 442 -13.43 -22.56 0.74
N PRO A 443 -14.66 -23.13 0.65
CA PRO A 443 -14.93 -24.48 1.14
C PRO A 443 -14.29 -25.60 0.31
N HIS A 444 -13.78 -25.27 -0.89
CA HIS A 444 -13.20 -26.26 -1.82
C HIS A 444 -11.67 -26.15 -1.89
N ARG A 445 -11.06 -25.28 -1.09
CA ARG A 445 -9.61 -25.09 -1.10
C ARG A 445 -8.86 -26.21 -0.40
N GLU A 446 -9.51 -26.97 0.47
CA GLU A 446 -8.90 -28.11 1.17
C GLU A 446 -8.32 -29.11 0.16
N GLY A 447 -9.04 -29.48 -0.88
CA GLY A 447 -8.58 -30.37 -1.93
C GLY A 447 -7.41 -29.85 -2.79
N ASN A 448 -7.03 -28.58 -2.64
CA ASN A 448 -5.83 -28.02 -3.28
C ASN A 448 -4.57 -28.16 -2.41
N PHE A 449 -4.71 -28.63 -1.16
CA PHE A 449 -3.62 -28.78 -0.21
C PHE A 449 -3.24 -30.24 0.02
N GLU A 450 -4.09 -31.17 -0.43
CA GLU A 450 -3.80 -32.61 -0.49
C GLU A 450 -2.94 -32.95 -1.73
#